data_a05701433294db86129bd4deaaa28320
#
_entry.id   a05701433294db86129bd4deaaa28320
#
_cell.length_a   1.000
_cell.length_b   1.000
_cell.length_c   1.000
_cell.angle_alpha   90.00
_cell.angle_beta   90.00
_cell.angle_gamma   90.00
#
_symmetry.space_group_name_H-M   'P 1'
#
loop_
_entity.id
_entity.type
_entity.pdbx_description
1 polymer ?
#
loop_
_entity_poly.entity_id
_entity_poly.type
_entity_poly.pdbx_seq_one_letter_code
_entity_poly.pdbx_strand_id
1 'polypeptide(L)'
;MGDIARLHSAVIAYARDFMIDRGFTYVIPPYMIRSDVVTGVMSFAEMDSMMYKIEGEDLYLVGTSEHSMIGKFIDSIIPEEKLPLTLTSYSPCFRKEKGAHGIEERGVYRIHQFEKQEMVVVCKPEDSMMWYDKLWKNTVDLFRSMDIPVRTLECCSGDLADLKVKSVDVEAWSPRQKKYFEVGSCSNLGDAQARRLKIRVNGEDGKKYLAHTLNNTVVAPPRMLIAFLENNLNADGTCLLYTSDAADD
;
A
#
# COMPACT_ATOMS: atom_id res chain seq x y z
N MET A 1 -17.85 -5.18 14.51
CA MET A 1 -18.37 -4.46 15.70
C MET A 1 -17.66 -4.98 16.93
N GLY A 2 -17.67 -4.22 18.03
CA GLY A 2 -17.05 -4.65 19.28
C GLY A 2 -15.53 -4.81 19.16
N ASP A 3 -14.99 -5.89 19.72
CA ASP A 3 -13.54 -6.11 19.80
C ASP A 3 -12.86 -6.27 18.43
N ILE A 4 -13.56 -6.82 17.43
CA ILE A 4 -13.02 -6.87 16.06
C ILE A 4 -12.82 -5.46 15.48
N ALA A 5 -13.69 -4.49 15.81
CA ALA A 5 -13.51 -3.11 15.35
C ALA A 5 -12.35 -2.42 16.12
N ARG A 6 -12.17 -2.74 17.40
CA ARG A 6 -11.02 -2.27 18.19
C ARG A 6 -9.72 -2.84 17.64
N LEU A 7 -9.68 -4.14 17.36
CA LEU A 7 -8.52 -4.82 16.75
C LEU A 7 -8.18 -4.21 15.38
N HIS A 8 -9.18 -3.92 14.55
CA HIS A 8 -8.99 -3.22 13.28
C HIS A 8 -8.25 -1.88 13.46
N SER A 9 -8.69 -1.05 14.41
CA SER A 9 -8.05 0.24 14.70
C SER A 9 -6.65 0.07 15.30
N ALA A 10 -6.46 -0.94 16.16
CA ALA A 10 -5.16 -1.24 16.76
C ALA A 10 -4.13 -1.68 15.71
N VAL A 11 -4.51 -2.52 14.76
CA VAL A 11 -3.63 -2.95 13.66
C VAL A 11 -3.18 -1.76 12.80
N ILE A 12 -4.07 -0.81 12.52
CA ILE A 12 -3.72 0.42 11.78
C ILE A 12 -2.75 1.28 12.59
N ALA A 13 -3.03 1.49 13.88
CA ALA A 13 -2.16 2.28 14.76
C ALA A 13 -0.77 1.65 14.85
N TYR A 14 -0.70 0.35 15.07
CA TYR A 14 0.55 -0.41 15.12
C TYR A 14 1.34 -0.28 13.80
N ALA A 15 0.70 -0.49 12.66
CA ALA A 15 1.34 -0.39 11.35
C ALA A 15 1.86 1.03 11.05
N ARG A 16 1.12 2.06 11.47
CA ARG A 16 1.56 3.45 11.35
C ARG A 16 2.83 3.70 12.15
N ASP A 17 2.81 3.35 13.43
CA ASP A 17 3.93 3.60 14.34
C ASP A 17 5.16 2.78 13.93
N PHE A 18 4.97 1.53 13.52
CA PHE A 18 5.99 0.67 12.94
C PHE A 18 6.71 1.31 11.73
N MET A 19 5.99 2.05 10.88
CA MET A 19 6.60 2.75 9.75
C MET A 19 7.28 4.05 10.16
N ILE A 20 6.73 4.79 11.12
CA ILE A 20 7.36 6.00 11.68
C ILE A 20 8.70 5.64 12.32
N ASP A 21 8.76 4.56 13.09
CA ASP A 21 9.99 4.07 13.74
C ASP A 21 11.07 3.64 12.71
N ARG A 22 10.65 3.31 11.49
CA ARG A 22 11.54 3.02 10.35
C ARG A 22 11.94 4.24 9.52
N GLY A 23 11.62 5.45 10.02
CA GLY A 23 12.02 6.71 9.39
C GLY A 23 11.11 7.18 8.25
N PHE A 24 9.89 6.63 8.14
CA PHE A 24 8.90 7.13 7.18
C PHE A 24 8.15 8.33 7.74
N THR A 25 8.00 9.36 6.93
CA THR A 25 7.20 10.53 7.28
C THR A 25 5.71 10.21 7.14
N TYR A 26 4.95 10.32 8.23
CA TYR A 26 3.50 10.10 8.21
C TYR A 26 2.79 11.28 7.56
N VAL A 27 1.90 10.99 6.61
CA VAL A 27 1.14 11.97 5.83
C VAL A 27 -0.34 11.64 5.89
N ILE A 28 -1.19 12.64 6.06
CA ILE A 28 -2.65 12.54 5.88
C ILE A 28 -2.98 13.21 4.54
N PRO A 29 -3.17 12.42 3.47
CA PRO A 29 -3.42 12.94 2.13
C PRO A 29 -4.91 13.20 1.90
N PRO A 30 -5.30 13.99 0.89
CA PRO A 30 -6.69 14.08 0.45
C PRO A 30 -7.17 12.72 -0.10
N TYR A 31 -8.46 12.42 0.10
CA TYR A 31 -9.08 11.18 -0.35
C TYR A 31 -9.83 11.33 -1.69
N MET A 32 -9.83 12.54 -2.23
CA MET A 32 -10.31 12.86 -3.57
C MET A 32 -9.18 13.52 -4.37
N ILE A 33 -9.02 13.09 -5.60
CA ILE A 33 -7.97 13.58 -6.51
C ILE A 33 -8.55 13.92 -7.88
N ARG A 34 -7.87 14.81 -8.61
CA ARG A 34 -8.28 15.20 -9.95
C ARG A 34 -7.78 14.24 -11.03
N SER A 35 -8.38 14.34 -12.22
CA SER A 35 -8.03 13.49 -13.36
C SER A 35 -6.55 13.57 -13.77
N ASP A 36 -5.92 14.74 -13.62
CA ASP A 36 -4.50 14.93 -13.93
C ASP A 36 -3.58 14.07 -13.04
N VAL A 37 -3.95 13.89 -11.78
CA VAL A 37 -3.25 12.96 -10.86
C VAL A 37 -3.56 11.51 -11.23
N VAL A 38 -4.85 11.17 -11.42
CA VAL A 38 -5.27 9.79 -11.73
C VAL A 38 -4.55 9.26 -12.97
N THR A 39 -4.55 10.02 -14.06
CA THR A 39 -3.89 9.63 -15.32
C THR A 39 -2.37 9.57 -15.25
N GLY A 40 -1.78 10.19 -14.21
CA GLY A 40 -0.35 10.10 -13.94
C GLY A 40 0.05 8.85 -13.16
N VAL A 41 -0.83 8.33 -12.29
CA VAL A 41 -0.49 7.24 -11.37
C VAL A 41 -0.95 5.87 -11.81
N MET A 42 -1.86 5.76 -12.80
CA MET A 42 -2.37 4.49 -13.32
C MET A 42 -2.66 4.57 -14.83
N SER A 43 -2.90 3.42 -15.46
CA SER A 43 -3.33 3.36 -16.86
C SER A 43 -4.81 3.76 -17.01
N PHE A 44 -5.22 4.14 -18.22
CA PHE A 44 -6.62 4.47 -18.51
C PHE A 44 -7.56 3.27 -18.29
N ALA A 45 -7.11 2.07 -18.62
CA ALA A 45 -7.88 0.85 -18.44
C ALA A 45 -8.13 0.56 -16.95
N GLU A 46 -7.11 0.72 -16.12
CA GLU A 46 -7.22 0.58 -14.67
C GLU A 46 -8.14 1.65 -14.07
N MET A 47 -8.04 2.91 -14.55
CA MET A 47 -8.89 4.00 -14.08
C MET A 47 -10.37 3.69 -14.24
N ASP A 48 -10.81 3.23 -15.41
CA ASP A 48 -12.22 2.94 -15.65
C ASP A 48 -12.74 1.75 -14.85
N SER A 49 -11.91 0.72 -14.69
CA SER A 49 -12.28 -0.49 -13.95
C SER A 49 -12.26 -0.32 -12.43
N MET A 50 -11.41 0.57 -11.90
CA MET A 50 -11.13 0.69 -10.47
C MET A 50 -11.77 1.92 -9.82
N MET A 51 -11.71 3.11 -10.48
CA MET A 51 -11.96 4.39 -9.81
C MET A 51 -13.43 4.79 -9.79
N TYR A 52 -13.93 5.25 -8.63
CA TYR A 52 -15.17 5.99 -8.54
C TYR A 52 -14.95 7.46 -8.89
N LYS A 53 -15.76 7.99 -9.81
CA LYS A 53 -15.78 9.40 -10.18
C LYS A 53 -16.98 10.08 -9.53
N ILE A 54 -16.78 11.31 -9.05
CA ILE A 54 -17.87 12.18 -8.58
C ILE A 54 -18.57 12.75 -9.80
N GLU A 55 -19.89 12.57 -9.88
CA GLU A 55 -20.69 13.09 -10.98
C GLU A 55 -20.70 14.63 -10.98
N GLY A 56 -20.48 15.23 -12.15
CA GLY A 56 -20.44 16.68 -12.31
C GLY A 56 -19.14 17.36 -11.90
N GLU A 57 -18.17 16.60 -11.34
CA GLU A 57 -16.91 17.13 -10.83
C GLU A 57 -15.71 16.46 -11.50
N ASP A 58 -14.57 17.16 -11.56
CA ASP A 58 -13.28 16.56 -11.91
C ASP A 58 -12.61 15.98 -10.66
N LEU A 59 -13.33 15.09 -9.96
CA LEU A 59 -12.87 14.46 -8.73
C LEU A 59 -13.12 12.96 -8.77
N TYR A 60 -12.15 12.22 -8.25
CA TYR A 60 -12.15 10.77 -8.12
C TYR A 60 -11.83 10.37 -6.68
N LEU A 61 -12.52 9.37 -6.16
CA LEU A 61 -12.16 8.78 -4.87
C LEU A 61 -10.90 7.93 -5.00
N VAL A 62 -9.97 8.06 -4.07
CA VAL A 62 -8.69 7.32 -4.11
C VAL A 62 -8.91 5.81 -3.97
N GLY A 63 -8.26 5.03 -4.81
CA GLY A 63 -8.18 3.57 -4.67
C GLY A 63 -7.05 3.12 -3.74
N THR A 64 -6.14 4.05 -3.42
CA THR A 64 -5.00 3.91 -2.49
C THR A 64 -4.44 5.30 -2.19
N SER A 65 -3.89 5.51 -1.00
CA SER A 65 -3.22 6.77 -0.66
C SER A 65 -1.95 7.04 -1.48
N GLU A 66 -1.37 6.02 -2.11
CA GLU A 66 -0.29 6.20 -3.09
C GLU A 66 -0.61 7.29 -4.11
N HIS A 67 -1.85 7.28 -4.65
CA HIS A 67 -2.27 8.24 -5.67
C HIS A 67 -2.09 9.69 -5.20
N SER A 68 -2.58 10.00 -4.01
CA SER A 68 -2.45 11.34 -3.44
C SER A 68 -1.03 11.67 -3.02
N MET A 69 -0.30 10.70 -2.46
CA MET A 69 1.09 10.91 -2.03
C MET A 69 2.02 11.21 -3.21
N ILE A 70 1.87 10.50 -4.32
CA ILE A 70 2.63 10.77 -5.55
C ILE A 70 2.12 12.03 -6.23
N GLY A 71 0.79 12.24 -6.27
CA GLY A 71 0.16 13.45 -6.83
C GLY A 71 0.61 14.74 -6.17
N LYS A 72 1.04 14.70 -4.90
CA LYS A 72 1.66 15.85 -4.21
C LYS A 72 2.84 16.45 -4.98
N PHE A 73 3.54 15.64 -5.76
CA PHE A 73 4.74 16.05 -6.49
C PHE A 73 4.49 16.40 -7.95
N ILE A 74 3.22 16.45 -8.39
CA ILE A 74 2.89 16.83 -9.77
C ILE A 74 3.57 18.13 -10.17
N ASP A 75 4.20 18.14 -11.36
CA ASP A 75 4.91 19.26 -11.97
C ASP A 75 5.98 19.92 -11.06
N SER A 76 6.62 19.11 -10.22
CA SER A 76 7.63 19.56 -9.26
C SER A 76 9.05 19.26 -9.70
N ILE A 77 10.00 20.03 -9.16
CA ILE A 77 11.44 19.77 -9.25
C ILE A 77 11.97 19.61 -7.82
N ILE A 78 12.38 18.39 -7.49
CA ILE A 78 12.86 18.02 -6.17
C ILE A 78 14.38 18.23 -6.13
N PRO A 79 14.95 18.94 -5.16
CA PRO A 79 16.39 18.98 -4.94
C PRO A 79 16.93 17.57 -4.60
N GLU A 80 18.03 17.18 -5.22
CA GLU A 80 18.59 15.82 -5.07
C GLU A 80 18.95 15.48 -3.62
N GLU A 81 19.41 16.47 -2.85
CA GLU A 81 19.76 16.32 -1.43
C GLU A 81 18.57 15.97 -0.53
N LYS A 82 17.33 16.11 -1.03
CA LYS A 82 16.11 15.73 -0.30
C LYS A 82 15.70 14.27 -0.54
N LEU A 83 16.36 13.59 -1.47
CA LEU A 83 16.07 12.18 -1.75
C LEU A 83 16.87 11.25 -0.81
N PRO A 84 16.32 10.11 -0.42
CA PRO A 84 14.97 9.64 -0.75
C PRO A 84 13.87 10.31 0.08
N LEU A 85 12.68 10.48 -0.51
CA LEU A 85 11.49 10.84 0.23
C LEU A 85 10.74 9.54 0.59
N THR A 86 10.63 9.28 1.88
CA THR A 86 9.96 8.10 2.42
C THR A 86 8.68 8.52 3.13
N LEU A 87 7.54 8.15 2.57
CA LEU A 87 6.23 8.57 3.05
C LEU A 87 5.39 7.35 3.42
N THR A 88 4.61 7.48 4.49
CA THR A 88 3.59 6.50 4.86
C THR A 88 2.28 7.21 5.16
N SER A 89 1.16 6.58 4.82
CA SER A 89 -0.15 7.17 5.08
C SER A 89 -1.21 6.10 5.28
N TYR A 90 -2.18 6.45 6.10
CA TYR A 90 -3.43 5.75 6.23
C TYR A 90 -4.51 6.47 5.41
N SER A 91 -5.33 5.70 4.71
CA SER A 91 -6.51 6.23 4.03
C SER A 91 -7.61 5.18 3.88
N PRO A 92 -8.88 5.61 3.78
CA PRO A 92 -9.88 4.81 3.09
C PRO A 92 -9.48 4.64 1.63
N CYS A 93 -9.88 3.50 1.06
CA CYS A 93 -9.66 3.13 -0.33
C CYS A 93 -10.99 2.74 -0.94
N PHE A 94 -11.28 3.25 -2.13
CA PHE A 94 -12.55 3.02 -2.82
C PHE A 94 -12.27 2.37 -4.18
N ARG A 95 -12.81 1.16 -4.39
CA ARG A 95 -12.58 0.41 -5.63
C ARG A 95 -13.88 -0.17 -6.17
N LYS A 96 -14.10 -0.07 -7.48
CA LYS A 96 -15.26 -0.66 -8.14
C LYS A 96 -15.24 -2.19 -8.14
N GLU A 97 -14.04 -2.80 -7.98
CA GLU A 97 -13.82 -4.25 -8.00
C GLU A 97 -14.50 -4.96 -9.19
N LYS A 98 -14.55 -4.30 -10.35
CA LYS A 98 -15.11 -4.88 -11.58
C LYS A 98 -14.27 -6.08 -12.00
N GLY A 99 -14.94 -7.21 -12.29
CA GLY A 99 -14.28 -8.45 -12.74
C GLY A 99 -13.88 -9.42 -11.63
N ALA A 100 -14.09 -9.08 -10.36
CA ALA A 100 -13.98 -10.04 -9.28
C ALA A 100 -15.16 -11.03 -9.31
N HIS A 101 -14.87 -12.33 -9.28
CA HIS A 101 -15.89 -13.38 -9.30
C HIS A 101 -15.52 -14.52 -8.35
N GLY A 102 -16.51 -15.08 -7.67
CA GLY A 102 -16.37 -16.31 -6.91
C GLY A 102 -16.28 -16.13 -5.40
N ILE A 103 -15.56 -17.05 -4.73
CA ILE A 103 -15.50 -17.12 -3.25
C ILE A 103 -14.82 -15.87 -2.63
N GLU A 104 -13.99 -15.17 -3.39
CA GLU A 104 -13.28 -13.96 -2.97
C GLU A 104 -14.21 -12.74 -2.81
N GLU A 105 -15.42 -12.80 -3.38
CA GLU A 105 -16.44 -11.76 -3.20
C GLU A 105 -17.18 -11.86 -1.87
N ARG A 106 -16.98 -12.95 -1.13
CA ARG A 106 -17.68 -13.19 0.13
C ARG A 106 -16.89 -12.65 1.32
N GLY A 107 -17.61 -12.11 2.30
CA GLY A 107 -17.03 -11.59 3.53
C GLY A 107 -16.29 -10.27 3.34
N VAL A 108 -15.14 -10.09 4.00
CA VAL A 108 -14.38 -8.84 4.02
C VAL A 108 -13.12 -8.89 3.14
N TYR A 109 -12.87 -9.98 2.44
CA TYR A 109 -11.63 -10.15 1.66
C TYR A 109 -11.51 -9.16 0.50
N ARG A 110 -12.63 -8.90 -0.21
CA ARG A 110 -12.70 -7.97 -1.34
C ARG A 110 -13.99 -7.15 -1.23
N ILE A 111 -13.84 -5.86 -0.94
CA ILE A 111 -14.95 -4.93 -0.67
C ILE A 111 -14.70 -3.59 -1.36
N HIS A 112 -15.77 -2.85 -1.66
CA HIS A 112 -15.71 -1.57 -2.38
C HIS A 112 -15.08 -0.44 -1.59
N GLN A 113 -15.17 -0.48 -0.27
CA GLN A 113 -14.53 0.46 0.64
C GLN A 113 -13.78 -0.31 1.72
N PHE A 114 -12.48 -0.05 1.84
CA PHE A 114 -11.64 -0.59 2.89
C PHE A 114 -10.61 0.45 3.30
N GLU A 115 -9.81 0.14 4.30
CA GLU A 115 -8.76 1.01 4.79
C GLU A 115 -7.40 0.37 4.55
N LYS A 116 -6.38 1.22 4.36
CA LYS A 116 -5.03 0.75 4.09
C LYS A 116 -3.99 1.72 4.63
N GLN A 117 -2.98 1.20 5.30
CA GLN A 117 -1.70 1.88 5.53
C GLN A 117 -0.78 1.57 4.35
N GLU A 118 -0.25 2.60 3.71
CA GLU A 118 0.61 2.52 2.53
C GLU A 118 1.97 3.10 2.82
N MET A 119 2.99 2.64 2.11
CA MET A 119 4.32 3.26 2.06
C MET A 119 4.69 3.61 0.63
N VAL A 120 5.28 4.78 0.43
CA VAL A 120 5.71 5.31 -0.86
C VAL A 120 7.13 5.84 -0.74
N VAL A 121 7.94 5.58 -1.75
CA VAL A 121 9.28 6.14 -1.88
C VAL A 121 9.42 6.86 -3.20
N VAL A 122 10.02 8.05 -3.13
CA VAL A 122 10.54 8.79 -4.30
C VAL A 122 12.04 8.83 -4.15
N CYS A 123 12.79 8.30 -5.11
CA CYS A 123 14.24 8.14 -4.99
C CYS A 123 14.96 8.35 -6.32
N LYS A 124 16.30 8.31 -6.26
CA LYS A 124 17.17 8.25 -7.45
C LYS A 124 16.95 6.92 -8.19
N PRO A 125 17.14 6.92 -9.53
CA PRO A 125 17.04 5.68 -10.33
C PRO A 125 17.93 4.54 -9.82
N GLU A 126 19.17 4.83 -9.47
CA GLU A 126 20.16 3.86 -8.97
C GLU A 126 19.77 3.23 -7.64
N ASP A 127 18.99 3.93 -6.80
CA ASP A 127 18.56 3.47 -5.47
C ASP A 127 17.28 2.64 -5.52
N SER A 128 16.57 2.62 -6.65
CA SER A 128 15.20 2.09 -6.69
C SER A 128 15.12 0.60 -6.35
N MET A 129 16.08 -0.21 -6.74
CA MET A 129 16.08 -1.64 -6.40
C MET A 129 16.38 -1.89 -4.92
N MET A 130 17.26 -1.11 -4.31
CA MET A 130 17.53 -1.18 -2.87
C MET A 130 16.27 -0.80 -2.07
N TRP A 131 15.55 0.25 -2.49
CA TRP A 131 14.28 0.65 -1.86
C TRP A 131 13.16 -0.38 -2.08
N TYR A 132 13.08 -0.98 -3.26
CA TYR A 132 12.15 -2.07 -3.53
C TYR A 132 12.32 -3.22 -2.52
N ASP A 133 13.56 -3.64 -2.29
CA ASP A 133 13.86 -4.69 -1.31
C ASP A 133 13.52 -4.29 0.13
N LYS A 134 13.76 -3.04 0.51
CA LYS A 134 13.37 -2.54 1.83
C LYS A 134 11.85 -2.50 2.02
N LEU A 135 11.11 -2.09 0.99
CA LEU A 135 9.66 -1.93 1.07
C LEU A 135 8.94 -3.26 1.34
N TRP A 136 9.20 -4.30 0.53
CA TRP A 136 8.53 -5.57 0.78
C TRP A 136 8.98 -6.24 2.08
N LYS A 137 10.24 -6.06 2.49
CA LYS A 137 10.73 -6.54 3.79
C LYS A 137 10.00 -5.90 4.96
N ASN A 138 9.68 -4.61 4.90
CA ASN A 138 8.89 -3.94 5.94
C ASN A 138 7.54 -4.63 6.18
N THR A 139 6.83 -5.02 5.12
CA THR A 139 5.56 -5.76 5.27
C THR A 139 5.79 -7.15 5.84
N VAL A 140 6.81 -7.88 5.37
CA VAL A 140 7.18 -9.19 5.92
C VAL A 140 7.49 -9.09 7.41
N ASP A 141 8.28 -8.09 7.81
CA ASP A 141 8.65 -7.88 9.22
C ASP A 141 7.44 -7.54 10.08
N LEU A 142 6.53 -6.67 9.58
CA LEU A 142 5.30 -6.34 10.28
C LEU A 142 4.43 -7.58 10.53
N PHE A 143 4.21 -8.41 9.53
CA PHE A 143 3.42 -9.64 9.69
C PHE A 143 4.09 -10.65 10.63
N ARG A 144 5.41 -10.80 10.52
CA ARG A 144 6.18 -11.68 11.42
C ARG A 144 6.17 -11.21 12.87
N SER A 145 6.15 -9.89 13.12
CA SER A 145 6.04 -9.35 14.47
C SER A 145 4.71 -9.68 15.15
N MET A 146 3.73 -10.13 14.38
CA MET A 146 2.41 -10.59 14.85
C MET A 146 2.25 -12.12 14.70
N ASP A 147 3.36 -12.86 14.61
CA ASP A 147 3.39 -14.33 14.49
C ASP A 147 2.57 -14.87 13.31
N ILE A 148 2.46 -14.11 12.22
CA ILE A 148 1.76 -14.53 11.01
C ILE A 148 2.78 -15.06 9.98
N PRO A 149 2.70 -16.35 9.59
CA PRO A 149 3.57 -16.90 8.56
C PRO A 149 3.29 -16.24 7.20
N VAL A 150 4.34 -15.72 6.58
CA VAL A 150 4.26 -15.08 5.25
C VAL A 150 5.28 -15.64 4.29
N ARG A 151 4.96 -15.55 3.01
CA ARG A 151 5.89 -15.74 1.90
C ARG A 151 5.82 -14.59 0.92
N THR A 152 6.79 -14.49 0.03
CA THR A 152 6.77 -13.54 -1.08
C THR A 152 6.60 -14.29 -2.40
N LEU A 153 5.84 -13.70 -3.32
CA LEU A 153 5.60 -14.20 -4.67
C LEU A 153 5.99 -13.11 -5.67
N GLU A 154 7.09 -13.30 -6.39
CA GLU A 154 7.49 -12.36 -7.45
C GLU A 154 6.56 -12.53 -8.66
N CYS A 155 5.98 -11.42 -9.10
CA CYS A 155 5.05 -11.41 -10.24
C CYS A 155 5.83 -11.66 -11.55
N CYS A 156 5.32 -12.55 -12.39
CA CYS A 156 5.87 -12.76 -13.72
C CYS A 156 5.53 -11.59 -14.66
N SER A 157 6.30 -11.44 -15.74
CA SER A 157 6.13 -10.33 -16.68
C SER A 157 4.75 -10.26 -17.34
N GLY A 158 4.07 -11.40 -17.47
CA GLY A 158 2.71 -11.46 -18.04
C GLY A 158 1.61 -10.97 -17.10
N ASP A 159 1.92 -10.78 -15.81
CA ASP A 159 0.97 -10.36 -14.77
C ASP A 159 1.31 -8.97 -14.19
N LEU A 160 2.33 -8.31 -14.75
CA LEU A 160 2.67 -6.94 -14.37
C LEU A 160 1.68 -5.95 -14.95
N ALA A 161 1.16 -5.05 -14.11
CA ALA A 161 0.39 -3.90 -14.59
C ALA A 161 1.26 -2.94 -15.42
N ASP A 162 0.63 -2.18 -16.32
CA ASP A 162 1.28 -1.38 -17.38
C ASP A 162 2.42 -0.46 -16.91
N LEU A 163 2.35 0.06 -15.69
CA LEU A 163 3.34 1.02 -15.18
C LEU A 163 4.43 0.37 -14.32
N LYS A 164 4.34 -0.93 -14.04
CA LYS A 164 5.27 -1.60 -13.13
C LYS A 164 6.45 -2.18 -13.89
N VAL A 165 7.66 -1.97 -13.37
CA VAL A 165 8.88 -2.63 -13.87
C VAL A 165 9.20 -3.89 -13.06
N LYS A 166 8.76 -3.94 -11.81
CA LYS A 166 8.90 -5.10 -10.93
C LYS A 166 7.82 -5.09 -9.85
N SER A 167 7.30 -6.26 -9.50
CA SER A 167 6.31 -6.41 -8.43
C SER A 167 6.53 -7.70 -7.66
N VAL A 168 6.27 -7.65 -6.35
CA VAL A 168 6.24 -8.82 -5.48
C VAL A 168 5.04 -8.72 -4.54
N ASP A 169 4.28 -9.79 -4.44
CA ASP A 169 3.20 -9.90 -3.49
C ASP A 169 3.71 -10.50 -2.19
N VAL A 170 3.21 -10.00 -1.08
CA VAL A 170 3.36 -10.62 0.24
C VAL A 170 2.08 -11.39 0.50
N GLU A 171 2.21 -12.68 0.78
CA GLU A 171 1.09 -13.57 1.03
C GLU A 171 1.17 -14.13 2.45
N ALA A 172 0.05 -14.16 3.17
CA ALA A 172 -0.08 -14.74 4.50
C ALA A 172 -0.70 -16.14 4.44
N TRP A 173 -0.28 -17.00 5.35
CA TRP A 173 -0.83 -18.34 5.48
C TRP A 173 -2.23 -18.32 6.10
N SER A 174 -3.16 -19.05 5.48
CA SER A 174 -4.49 -19.35 6.03
C SER A 174 -4.56 -20.79 6.49
N PRO A 175 -4.51 -21.08 7.80
CA PRO A 175 -4.69 -22.43 8.35
C PRO A 175 -6.02 -23.06 7.96
N ARG A 176 -7.08 -22.25 7.90
CA ARG A 176 -8.44 -22.68 7.52
C ARG A 176 -8.51 -23.13 6.06
N GLN A 177 -7.91 -22.35 5.14
CA GLN A 177 -7.93 -22.65 3.71
C GLN A 177 -6.78 -23.56 3.27
N LYS A 178 -5.76 -23.74 4.13
CA LYS A 178 -4.51 -24.47 3.83
C LYS A 178 -3.80 -23.93 2.59
N LYS A 179 -3.84 -22.61 2.40
CA LYS A 179 -3.17 -21.91 1.30
C LYS A 179 -2.69 -20.52 1.75
N TYR A 180 -1.77 -19.96 0.99
CA TYR A 180 -1.40 -18.55 1.10
C TYR A 180 -2.37 -17.69 0.32
N PHE A 181 -2.58 -16.44 0.78
CA PHE A 181 -3.36 -15.42 0.09
C PHE A 181 -2.69 -14.06 0.20
N GLU A 182 -2.85 -13.24 -0.81
CA GLU A 182 -2.24 -11.91 -0.89
C GLU A 182 -2.74 -10.98 0.21
N VAL A 183 -1.80 -10.35 0.92
CA VAL A 183 -2.05 -9.33 1.95
C VAL A 183 -1.41 -7.99 1.65
N GLY A 184 -0.51 -7.94 0.68
CA GLY A 184 0.13 -6.71 0.21
C GLY A 184 0.87 -6.94 -1.10
N SER A 185 1.07 -5.86 -1.86
CA SER A 185 1.79 -5.87 -3.13
C SER A 185 2.76 -4.70 -3.17
N CYS A 186 4.04 -5.01 -3.35
CA CYS A 186 5.12 -4.06 -3.52
C CYS A 186 5.41 -3.85 -4.99
N SER A 187 5.53 -2.60 -5.43
CA SER A 187 5.77 -2.26 -6.82
C SER A 187 6.90 -1.25 -6.98
N ASN A 188 7.78 -1.52 -7.93
CA ASN A 188 8.70 -0.53 -8.50
C ASN A 188 8.12 -0.08 -9.83
N LEU A 189 7.85 1.22 -9.97
CA LEU A 189 7.27 1.81 -11.18
C LEU A 189 8.32 2.52 -12.04
N GLY A 190 9.60 2.46 -11.63
CA GLY A 190 10.64 3.19 -12.33
C GLY A 190 10.30 4.68 -12.47
N ASP A 191 10.46 5.23 -13.65
CA ASP A 191 10.15 6.63 -13.96
C ASP A 191 8.73 6.84 -14.52
N ALA A 192 7.89 5.80 -14.61
CA ALA A 192 6.61 5.87 -15.32
C ALA A 192 5.66 6.94 -14.76
N GLN A 193 5.48 6.99 -13.44
CA GLN A 193 4.65 8.01 -12.80
C GLN A 193 5.33 9.40 -12.84
N ALA A 194 6.64 9.45 -12.61
CA ALA A 194 7.39 10.70 -12.65
C ALA A 194 7.35 11.36 -14.04
N ARG A 195 7.41 10.55 -15.09
CA ARG A 195 7.29 11.00 -16.49
C ARG A 195 5.92 11.62 -16.76
N ARG A 196 4.85 10.96 -16.33
CA ARG A 196 3.47 11.42 -16.56
C ARG A 196 3.13 12.66 -15.70
N LEU A 197 3.56 12.67 -14.44
CA LEU A 197 3.32 13.76 -13.49
C LEU A 197 4.38 14.85 -13.52
N LYS A 198 5.41 14.72 -14.40
CA LYS A 198 6.53 15.67 -14.53
C LYS A 198 7.31 15.87 -13.23
N ILE A 199 7.53 14.80 -12.48
CA ILE A 199 8.33 14.82 -11.25
C ILE A 199 9.80 14.71 -11.62
N ARG A 200 10.53 15.81 -11.50
CA ARG A 200 11.95 15.89 -11.86
C ARG A 200 12.82 16.09 -10.63
N VAL A 201 14.03 15.66 -10.72
CA VAL A 201 15.07 15.89 -9.71
C VAL A 201 16.08 16.84 -10.29
N ASN A 202 16.51 17.84 -9.50
CA ASN A 202 17.61 18.71 -9.84
C ASN A 202 18.89 18.10 -9.27
N GLY A 203 19.69 17.48 -10.14
CA GLY A 203 20.94 16.82 -9.75
C GLY A 203 22.00 17.81 -9.27
N GLU A 204 22.97 17.32 -8.51
CA GLU A 204 24.11 18.12 -8.02
C GLU A 204 24.95 18.70 -9.16
N ASP A 205 24.97 18.06 -10.34
CA ASP A 205 25.61 18.54 -11.55
C ASP A 205 24.78 19.59 -12.33
N GLY A 206 23.62 20.00 -11.77
CA GLY A 206 22.69 20.94 -12.38
C GLY A 206 21.82 20.34 -13.49
N LYS A 207 21.96 19.06 -13.82
CA LYS A 207 21.10 18.38 -14.79
C LYS A 207 19.84 17.86 -14.12
N LYS A 208 18.75 17.91 -14.88
CA LYS A 208 17.46 17.38 -14.42
C LYS A 208 17.27 15.96 -14.95
N TYR A 209 16.77 15.10 -14.06
CA TYR A 209 16.37 13.73 -14.40
C TYR A 209 15.01 13.38 -13.77
N LEU A 210 14.40 12.27 -14.18
CA LEU A 210 13.15 11.78 -13.63
C LEU A 210 13.41 10.97 -12.36
N ALA A 211 12.62 11.20 -11.31
CA ALA A 211 12.65 10.37 -10.12
C ALA A 211 12.09 8.96 -10.42
N HIS A 212 12.49 7.97 -9.63
CA HIS A 212 11.79 6.70 -9.54
C HIS A 212 10.81 6.70 -8.38
N THR A 213 9.68 6.02 -8.57
CA THR A 213 8.63 5.89 -7.56
C THR A 213 8.36 4.43 -7.24
N LEU A 214 8.13 4.16 -5.96
CA LEU A 214 7.84 2.83 -5.45
C LEU A 214 6.72 2.92 -4.43
N ASN A 215 5.93 1.87 -4.32
CA ASN A 215 4.93 1.73 -3.28
C ASN A 215 4.85 0.31 -2.74
N ASN A 216 4.30 0.18 -1.56
CA ASN A 216 3.93 -1.10 -0.98
C ASN A 216 2.84 -0.90 0.07
N THR A 217 1.96 -1.88 0.17
CA THR A 217 1.01 -1.97 1.27
C THR A 217 1.75 -2.33 2.56
N VAL A 218 1.61 -1.48 3.59
CA VAL A 218 2.02 -1.84 4.95
C VAL A 218 1.04 -2.85 5.50
N VAL A 219 -0.23 -2.47 5.54
CA VAL A 219 -1.34 -3.33 5.98
C VAL A 219 -2.66 -2.86 5.37
N ALA A 220 -3.49 -3.83 4.97
CA ALA A 220 -4.90 -3.64 4.67
C ALA A 220 -5.71 -4.46 5.70
N PRO A 221 -6.35 -3.81 6.70
CA PRO A 221 -6.98 -4.50 7.81
C PRO A 221 -7.93 -5.63 7.45
N PRO A 222 -8.76 -5.56 6.40
CA PRO A 222 -9.66 -6.66 6.08
C PRO A 222 -8.94 -7.99 5.87
N ARG A 223 -7.85 -7.98 5.09
CA ARG A 223 -7.04 -9.18 4.84
C ARG A 223 -6.13 -9.52 6.01
N MET A 224 -5.58 -8.50 6.67
CA MET A 224 -4.77 -8.67 7.87
C MET A 224 -5.56 -9.35 8.98
N LEU A 225 -6.79 -8.92 9.25
CA LEU A 225 -7.63 -9.50 10.30
C LEU A 225 -7.96 -10.97 10.03
N ILE A 226 -8.16 -11.34 8.75
CA ILE A 226 -8.32 -12.76 8.40
C ILE A 226 -7.06 -13.54 8.79
N ALA A 227 -5.89 -13.08 8.34
CA ALA A 227 -4.61 -13.73 8.65
C ALA A 227 -4.34 -13.77 10.15
N PHE A 228 -4.56 -12.64 10.84
CA PHE A 228 -4.31 -12.51 12.27
C PHE A 228 -5.18 -13.46 13.09
N LEU A 229 -6.49 -13.43 12.88
CA LEU A 229 -7.43 -14.27 13.64
C LEU A 229 -7.25 -15.75 13.33
N GLU A 230 -7.02 -16.13 12.07
CA GLU A 230 -6.81 -17.52 11.71
C GLU A 230 -5.52 -18.13 12.28
N ASN A 231 -4.49 -17.31 12.55
CA ASN A 231 -3.22 -17.78 13.11
C ASN A 231 -3.12 -17.63 14.63
N ASN A 232 -3.85 -16.69 15.25
CA ASN A 232 -3.63 -16.32 16.66
C ASN A 232 -4.85 -16.52 17.56
N LEU A 233 -6.00 -16.93 17.03
CA LEU A 233 -7.21 -17.14 17.83
C LEU A 233 -7.13 -18.49 18.58
N ASN A 234 -7.29 -18.43 19.89
CA ASN A 234 -7.38 -19.60 20.76
C ASN A 234 -8.78 -20.25 20.69
N ALA A 235 -8.88 -21.49 21.15
CA ALA A 235 -10.15 -22.25 21.13
C ALA A 235 -11.24 -21.63 22.03
N ASP A 236 -10.86 -20.85 23.04
CA ASP A 236 -11.75 -20.13 23.94
C ASP A 236 -12.17 -18.73 23.40
N GLY A 237 -11.70 -18.36 22.21
CA GLY A 237 -11.99 -17.07 21.56
C GLY A 237 -11.09 -15.93 21.99
N THR A 238 -10.07 -16.17 22.82
CA THR A 238 -9.03 -15.19 23.17
C THR A 238 -7.94 -15.15 22.09
N CYS A 239 -7.12 -14.09 22.10
CA CYS A 239 -5.96 -13.95 21.24
C CYS A 239 -4.76 -13.50 22.06
N LEU A 240 -3.62 -14.17 21.93
CA LEU A 240 -2.40 -13.91 22.71
C LEU A 240 -1.91 -12.45 22.63
N LEU A 241 -2.00 -11.82 21.47
CA LEU A 241 -1.55 -10.44 21.29
C LEU A 241 -2.53 -9.40 21.86
N TYR A 242 -3.79 -9.80 22.08
CA TYR A 242 -4.80 -8.92 22.64
C TYR A 242 -4.74 -8.86 24.18
N THR A 243 -4.17 -9.88 24.83
CA THR A 243 -4.11 -9.99 26.28
C THR A 243 -2.85 -9.40 26.90
N SER A 244 -1.79 -9.15 26.12
CA SER A 244 -0.52 -8.63 26.64
C SER A 244 -0.51 -7.11 26.84
N ASP A 245 -1.22 -6.34 26.01
CA ASP A 245 -1.20 -4.86 26.10
C ASP A 245 -2.33 -4.26 26.97
N ALA A 246 -3.30 -5.06 27.39
CA ALA A 246 -4.39 -4.59 28.23
C ALA A 246 -4.09 -4.65 29.74
N ALA A 247 -2.91 -5.11 30.13
CA ALA A 247 -2.53 -5.29 31.53
C ALA A 247 -1.55 -4.23 32.06
N ASP A 248 -1.02 -3.36 31.18
CA ASP A 248 0.03 -2.39 31.55
C ASP A 248 -0.43 -0.90 31.47
N ASP A 249 -1.75 -0.62 31.35
CA ASP A 249 -2.33 0.74 31.47
C ASP A 249 -3.22 0.88 32.72
#